data_135249ddc3e1f898498106d03c18749b
#
_entry.id   135249ddc3e1f898498106d03c18749b
#
_cell.length_a   1.000
_cell.length_b   1.000
_cell.length_c   1.000
_cell.angle_alpha   90.00
_cell.angle_beta   90.00
_cell.angle_gamma   90.00
#
_symmetry.space_group_name_H-M   'P 1'
#
loop_
_entity.id
_entity.type
_entity.pdbx_description
1 polymer ?
#
loop_
_entity_poly.entity_id
_entity_poly.type
_entity_poly.pdbx_seq_one_letter_code
_entity_poly.pdbx_strand_id
1 'polypeptide(L)'
;MASFWLAQPAAEATDELPPGGTFVDDNASIHEPNIEAIFAFGLTNGCNPPLNDRFCPDSGVQRGHMAAFLDRALNLPATNVDHFMDDDGSQFEAAINRIAAAGITLGCNPPANDRFCPTAVVSRGAMAAFLTRSFGYLPDPDLPQFVDSTTSVFGDDIRALATAGVTKGCNPPTNDRFCPERPMTRQQMATMLARALELDPIVPPPSETVALDIVPRSGWDAAPALPNRMEEHAIDILTVHHAGDQSASTGPARYRSWQAFHLSRGWGDLAYHYIIGVDGTVYEARDTRYRGDTGTNYDPTGHFLVVVEGNFEVDEPTDEQLESLAQVLAWASQRFDVSPSTIGGHRDHASTACPGGNLHPYIASGDLENDVRTNLGMSRSGAPGDHAHDGLQHDAHVAHRAFVVE
;
A
#
# COMPACT_ATOMS: atom_id res chain seq x y z
N MET A 1 -35.90 -24.90 -19.48
CA MET A 1 -34.98 -23.95 -18.89
C MET A 1 -34.24 -24.71 -17.78
N ALA A 2 -33.02 -25.11 -18.04
CA ALA A 2 -32.22 -25.87 -17.08
C ALA A 2 -31.24 -24.88 -16.44
N SER A 3 -31.44 -24.56 -15.15
CA SER A 3 -30.55 -23.78 -14.35
C SER A 3 -29.26 -24.54 -14.12
N PHE A 4 -28.18 -24.14 -14.80
CA PHE A 4 -26.84 -24.61 -14.49
C PHE A 4 -26.33 -23.83 -13.26
N TRP A 5 -26.45 -24.45 -12.11
CA TRP A 5 -25.67 -24.03 -10.93
C TRP A 5 -24.26 -24.54 -11.13
N LEU A 6 -23.33 -23.65 -11.47
CA LEU A 6 -21.90 -23.92 -11.37
C LEU A 6 -21.57 -23.98 -9.87
N ALA A 7 -21.18 -25.15 -9.40
CA ALA A 7 -20.65 -25.31 -8.06
C ALA A 7 -19.37 -24.43 -7.95
N GLN A 8 -19.43 -23.43 -7.09
CA GLN A 8 -18.23 -22.73 -6.64
C GLN A 8 -17.31 -23.75 -5.95
N PRO A 9 -16.00 -23.71 -6.20
CA PRO A 9 -15.08 -24.45 -5.35
C PRO A 9 -15.28 -23.99 -3.91
N ALA A 10 -15.39 -24.93 -2.99
CA ALA A 10 -15.45 -24.64 -1.56
C ALA A 10 -14.24 -23.75 -1.21
N ALA A 11 -14.52 -22.57 -0.67
CA ALA A 11 -13.49 -21.75 -0.07
C ALA A 11 -12.82 -22.59 1.03
N GLU A 12 -11.55 -22.92 0.84
CA GLU A 12 -10.70 -23.41 1.91
C GLU A 12 -10.67 -22.36 3.01
N ALA A 13 -10.52 -22.82 4.24
CA ALA A 13 -10.59 -22.03 5.46
C ALA A 13 -10.04 -20.61 5.26
N THR A 14 -10.91 -19.64 5.45
CA THR A 14 -10.54 -18.23 5.37
C THR A 14 -9.46 -17.97 6.40
N ASP A 15 -8.22 -17.81 5.96
CA ASP A 15 -7.23 -17.15 6.78
C ASP A 15 -7.84 -15.78 7.13
N GLU A 16 -7.98 -15.53 8.42
CA GLU A 16 -8.46 -14.26 8.93
C GLU A 16 -7.57 -13.15 8.37
N LEU A 17 -8.17 -12.11 7.79
CA LEU A 17 -7.39 -10.99 7.25
C LEU A 17 -6.49 -10.41 8.34
N PRO A 18 -5.27 -9.98 7.98
CA PRO A 18 -4.42 -9.27 8.93
C PRO A 18 -5.09 -7.97 9.39
N PRO A 19 -4.74 -7.45 10.58
CA PRO A 19 -5.18 -6.13 11.01
C PRO A 19 -4.90 -5.07 9.93
N GLY A 20 -5.91 -4.27 9.57
CA GLY A 20 -5.80 -3.30 8.48
C GLY A 20 -5.92 -3.88 7.06
N GLY A 21 -6.27 -5.16 6.92
CA GLY A 21 -6.51 -5.76 5.61
C GLY A 21 -5.25 -6.11 4.82
N THR A 22 -5.44 -6.33 3.51
CA THR A 22 -4.37 -6.78 2.59
C THR A 22 -3.46 -5.64 2.13
N PHE A 23 -4.02 -4.44 1.98
CA PHE A 23 -3.30 -3.29 1.44
C PHE A 23 -3.06 -2.23 2.51
N VAL A 24 -1.87 -1.62 2.50
CA VAL A 24 -1.48 -0.64 3.54
C VAL A 24 -2.06 0.75 3.30
N ASP A 25 -2.52 1.06 2.08
CA ASP A 25 -2.91 2.40 1.66
C ASP A 25 -4.44 2.60 1.54
N ASP A 26 -5.25 1.64 2.01
CA ASP A 26 -6.71 1.73 1.99
C ASP A 26 -7.38 1.68 3.38
N ASN A 27 -6.61 1.52 4.44
CA ASN A 27 -7.07 1.38 5.85
C ASN A 27 -8.03 2.48 6.34
N ALA A 28 -7.99 3.68 5.76
CA ALA A 28 -8.90 4.78 6.11
C ALA A 28 -10.06 4.93 5.11
N SER A 29 -10.11 4.07 4.09
CA SER A 29 -11.12 4.14 3.04
C SER A 29 -12.44 3.52 3.47
N ILE A 30 -13.55 4.22 3.27
CA ILE A 30 -14.89 3.62 3.41
C ILE A 30 -15.15 2.51 2.39
N HIS A 31 -14.26 2.33 1.44
CA HIS A 31 -14.31 1.31 0.38
C HIS A 31 -13.48 0.07 0.72
N GLU A 32 -12.67 0.10 1.77
CA GLU A 32 -11.78 -0.99 2.18
C GLU A 32 -12.48 -2.35 2.22
N PRO A 33 -13.67 -2.53 2.84
CA PRO A 33 -14.34 -3.82 2.87
C PRO A 33 -14.68 -4.39 1.47
N ASN A 34 -14.90 -3.53 0.49
CA ASN A 34 -15.16 -3.95 -0.89
C ASN A 34 -13.86 -4.19 -1.66
N ILE A 35 -12.77 -3.50 -1.30
CA ILE A 35 -11.43 -3.74 -1.84
C ILE A 35 -10.98 -5.14 -1.43
N GLU A 36 -11.11 -5.50 -0.15
CA GLU A 36 -10.82 -6.82 0.36
C GLU A 36 -11.68 -7.91 -0.31
N ALA A 37 -12.98 -7.64 -0.52
CA ALA A 37 -13.86 -8.58 -1.20
C ALA A 37 -13.41 -8.87 -2.64
N ILE A 38 -13.04 -7.86 -3.43
CA ILE A 38 -12.55 -8.08 -4.81
C ILE A 38 -11.14 -8.68 -4.85
N PHE A 39 -10.31 -8.45 -3.82
CA PHE A 39 -9.03 -9.13 -3.67
C PHE A 39 -9.23 -10.62 -3.38
N ALA A 40 -10.04 -10.97 -2.39
CA ALA A 40 -10.36 -12.36 -2.06
C ALA A 40 -11.01 -13.11 -3.24
N PHE A 41 -11.78 -12.41 -4.07
CA PHE A 41 -12.34 -12.96 -5.31
C PHE A 41 -11.30 -13.13 -6.44
N GLY A 42 -10.08 -12.61 -6.27
CA GLY A 42 -9.00 -12.72 -7.26
C GLY A 42 -9.04 -11.70 -8.40
N LEU A 43 -9.76 -10.58 -8.24
CA LEU A 43 -9.83 -9.54 -9.28
C LEU A 43 -8.63 -8.62 -9.30
N THR A 44 -7.97 -8.42 -8.17
CA THR A 44 -6.82 -7.51 -8.02
C THR A 44 -5.69 -8.17 -7.27
N ASN A 45 -4.46 -7.78 -7.60
CA ASN A 45 -3.25 -8.10 -6.85
C ASN A 45 -2.55 -6.80 -6.38
N GLY A 46 -3.30 -5.70 -6.27
CA GLY A 46 -2.70 -4.40 -5.94
C GLY A 46 -2.29 -3.57 -7.15
N CYS A 47 -1.45 -2.54 -6.93
CA CYS A 47 -1.04 -1.57 -7.95
C CYS A 47 0.47 -1.38 -8.07
N ASN A 48 1.29 -1.99 -7.21
CA ASN A 48 2.73 -1.79 -7.12
C ASN A 48 3.53 -3.10 -7.18
N PRO A 49 3.47 -3.85 -8.32
CA PRO A 49 4.25 -5.08 -8.45
C PRO A 49 5.77 -4.79 -8.37
N PRO A 50 6.58 -5.70 -7.83
CA PRO A 50 6.22 -7.07 -7.41
C PRO A 50 5.63 -7.18 -5.99
N LEU A 51 5.63 -6.12 -5.20
CA LEU A 51 5.24 -6.15 -3.79
C LEU A 51 3.74 -6.37 -3.60
N ASN A 52 2.93 -5.67 -4.39
CA ASN A 52 1.47 -5.79 -4.37
C ASN A 52 0.83 -5.53 -3.00
N ASP A 53 1.44 -4.66 -2.19
CA ASP A 53 0.96 -4.27 -0.87
C ASP A 53 0.14 -2.97 -0.87
N ARG A 54 -0.08 -2.37 -2.06
CA ARG A 54 -0.88 -1.16 -2.24
C ARG A 54 -2.02 -1.40 -3.20
N PHE A 55 -3.17 -0.82 -2.89
CA PHE A 55 -4.32 -0.79 -3.78
C PHE A 55 -4.38 0.45 -4.65
N CYS A 56 -3.76 1.55 -4.25
CA CYS A 56 -3.82 2.87 -4.89
C CYS A 56 -5.27 3.40 -5.01
N PRO A 57 -6.01 3.56 -3.89
CA PRO A 57 -7.47 3.78 -3.89
C PRO A 57 -7.91 5.01 -4.67
N ASP A 58 -7.17 6.10 -4.64
CA ASP A 58 -7.50 7.37 -5.28
C ASP A 58 -7.05 7.49 -6.74
N SER A 59 -6.28 6.52 -7.23
CA SER A 59 -5.84 6.51 -8.63
C SER A 59 -7.00 6.35 -9.59
N GLY A 60 -6.96 7.07 -10.71
CA GLY A 60 -7.95 6.92 -11.78
C GLY A 60 -7.84 5.56 -12.49
N VAL A 61 -8.97 4.92 -12.75
CA VAL A 61 -9.02 3.64 -13.47
C VAL A 61 -8.88 3.87 -14.97
N GLN A 62 -7.83 3.35 -15.58
CA GLN A 62 -7.70 3.35 -17.03
C GLN A 62 -8.60 2.28 -17.68
N ARG A 63 -9.03 2.51 -18.92
CA ARG A 63 -9.91 1.59 -19.67
C ARG A 63 -9.29 0.21 -19.85
N GLY A 64 -7.98 0.13 -20.08
CA GLY A 64 -7.27 -1.16 -20.15
C GLY A 64 -7.33 -1.96 -18.85
N HIS A 65 -7.12 -1.30 -17.71
CA HIS A 65 -7.30 -1.94 -16.42
C HIS A 65 -8.74 -2.41 -16.20
N MET A 66 -9.74 -1.58 -16.59
CA MET A 66 -11.15 -1.95 -16.47
C MET A 66 -11.47 -3.20 -17.31
N ALA A 67 -10.92 -3.31 -18.53
CA ALA A 67 -11.05 -4.50 -19.37
C ALA A 67 -10.53 -5.74 -18.65
N ALA A 68 -9.36 -5.67 -18.04
CA ALA A 68 -8.77 -6.78 -17.29
C ALA A 68 -9.61 -7.18 -16.05
N PHE A 69 -10.18 -6.22 -15.34
CA PHE A 69 -11.08 -6.50 -14.22
C PHE A 69 -12.35 -7.23 -14.67
N LEU A 70 -13.00 -6.76 -15.74
CA LEU A 70 -14.22 -7.38 -16.26
C LEU A 70 -13.95 -8.76 -16.86
N ASP A 71 -12.85 -8.92 -17.57
CA ASP A 71 -12.44 -10.20 -18.14
C ASP A 71 -12.24 -11.27 -17.05
N ARG A 72 -11.55 -10.90 -15.94
CA ARG A 72 -11.38 -11.79 -14.79
C ARG A 72 -12.71 -12.09 -14.06
N ALA A 73 -13.52 -11.03 -13.86
CA ALA A 73 -14.80 -11.16 -13.17
C ALA A 73 -15.77 -12.09 -13.88
N LEU A 74 -15.78 -12.06 -15.22
CA LEU A 74 -16.72 -12.81 -16.05
C LEU A 74 -16.14 -14.10 -16.61
N ASN A 75 -14.82 -14.33 -16.43
CA ASN A 75 -14.09 -15.45 -17.01
C ASN A 75 -14.44 -15.67 -18.50
N LEU A 76 -14.23 -14.61 -19.30
CA LEU A 76 -14.67 -14.57 -20.67
C LEU A 76 -13.89 -15.58 -21.57
N PRO A 77 -14.54 -16.18 -22.57
CA PRO A 77 -13.88 -17.11 -23.47
C PRO A 77 -12.83 -16.41 -24.32
N ALA A 78 -11.75 -17.10 -24.65
CA ALA A 78 -10.72 -16.60 -25.52
C ALA A 78 -11.29 -16.28 -26.93
N THR A 79 -10.77 -15.22 -27.55
CA THR A 79 -11.08 -14.84 -28.93
C THR A 79 -9.80 -14.58 -29.70
N ASN A 80 -9.85 -14.86 -31.01
CA ASN A 80 -8.77 -14.51 -31.95
C ASN A 80 -9.13 -13.28 -32.82
N VAL A 81 -10.25 -12.61 -32.48
CA VAL A 81 -10.69 -11.42 -33.21
C VAL A 81 -10.03 -10.22 -32.57
N ASP A 82 -9.29 -9.48 -33.38
CA ASP A 82 -8.78 -8.16 -33.03
C ASP A 82 -9.84 -7.11 -33.37
N HIS A 83 -10.29 -6.38 -32.37
CA HIS A 83 -11.41 -5.45 -32.48
C HIS A 83 -10.98 -3.98 -32.64
N PHE A 84 -9.78 -3.62 -32.18
CA PHE A 84 -9.36 -2.22 -32.11
C PHE A 84 -7.93 -2.04 -32.61
N MET A 85 -7.65 -0.88 -33.23
CA MET A 85 -6.35 -0.57 -33.83
C MET A 85 -5.35 0.06 -32.85
N ASP A 86 -5.75 0.41 -31.65
CA ASP A 86 -4.95 1.20 -30.70
C ASP A 86 -4.60 0.45 -29.40
N ASP A 87 -4.87 -0.83 -29.35
CA ASP A 87 -4.54 -1.71 -28.23
C ASP A 87 -3.44 -2.74 -28.56
N ASP A 88 -2.95 -2.74 -29.80
CA ASP A 88 -1.82 -3.56 -30.26
C ASP A 88 -0.61 -3.42 -29.34
N GLY A 89 -0.11 -4.55 -28.83
CA GLY A 89 1.03 -4.59 -27.91
C GLY A 89 0.74 -4.08 -26.49
N SER A 90 -0.50 -3.77 -26.19
CA SER A 90 -0.95 -3.52 -24.82
C SER A 90 -0.98 -4.82 -24.03
N GLN A 91 -0.50 -4.79 -22.78
CA GLN A 91 -0.68 -5.93 -21.86
C GLN A 91 -2.16 -6.30 -21.64
N PHE A 92 -3.09 -5.44 -22.00
CA PHE A 92 -4.54 -5.62 -21.86
C PHE A 92 -5.24 -6.06 -23.15
N GLU A 93 -4.54 -6.16 -24.28
CA GLU A 93 -5.11 -6.46 -25.61
C GLU A 93 -6.02 -7.69 -25.58
N ALA A 94 -5.55 -8.80 -24.99
CA ALA A 94 -6.36 -10.01 -24.89
C ALA A 94 -7.66 -9.81 -24.09
N ALA A 95 -7.62 -9.06 -22.99
CA ALA A 95 -8.81 -8.75 -22.20
C ALA A 95 -9.75 -7.78 -22.93
N ILE A 96 -9.19 -6.78 -23.62
CA ILE A 96 -9.93 -5.82 -24.43
C ILE A 96 -10.71 -6.54 -25.53
N ASN A 97 -10.06 -7.44 -26.27
CA ASN A 97 -10.68 -8.21 -27.32
C ASN A 97 -11.77 -9.15 -26.80
N ARG A 98 -11.60 -9.75 -25.61
CA ARG A 98 -12.64 -10.59 -24.98
C ARG A 98 -13.87 -9.80 -24.56
N ILE A 99 -13.72 -8.64 -23.94
CA ILE A 99 -14.87 -7.80 -23.58
C ILE A 99 -15.55 -7.19 -24.80
N ALA A 100 -14.82 -6.97 -25.91
CA ALA A 100 -15.40 -6.55 -27.18
C ALA A 100 -16.22 -7.67 -27.82
N ALA A 101 -15.67 -8.88 -27.90
CA ALA A 101 -16.38 -10.07 -28.40
C ALA A 101 -17.65 -10.38 -27.58
N ALA A 102 -17.64 -10.08 -26.29
CA ALA A 102 -18.80 -10.24 -25.39
C ALA A 102 -19.81 -9.06 -25.53
N GLY A 103 -19.54 -8.04 -26.36
CA GLY A 103 -20.42 -6.89 -26.55
C GLY A 103 -20.43 -5.91 -25.38
N ILE A 104 -19.48 -6.01 -24.44
CA ILE A 104 -19.39 -5.16 -23.26
C ILE A 104 -18.89 -3.77 -23.62
N THR A 105 -17.97 -3.68 -24.59
CA THR A 105 -17.45 -2.41 -25.09
C THR A 105 -17.79 -2.18 -26.57
N LEU A 106 -17.99 -0.90 -26.92
CA LEU A 106 -18.22 -0.45 -28.30
C LEU A 106 -17.06 0.45 -28.77
N GLY A 107 -15.94 0.49 -28.01
CA GLY A 107 -14.85 1.41 -28.32
C GLY A 107 -14.97 2.77 -27.63
N CYS A 108 -14.14 3.73 -28.08
CA CYS A 108 -14.06 5.08 -27.49
C CYS A 108 -14.25 6.22 -28.49
N ASN A 109 -14.39 5.95 -29.79
CA ASN A 109 -14.43 6.95 -30.85
C ASN A 109 -15.63 6.77 -31.81
N PRO A 110 -16.88 6.93 -31.33
CA PRO A 110 -18.05 6.81 -32.22
C PRO A 110 -18.03 7.91 -33.31
N PRO A 111 -18.53 7.63 -34.53
CA PRO A 111 -19.21 6.40 -34.93
C PRO A 111 -18.30 5.29 -35.43
N ALA A 112 -16.98 5.53 -35.60
CA ALA A 112 -16.06 4.55 -36.18
C ALA A 112 -15.90 3.30 -35.26
N ASN A 113 -15.79 3.52 -33.98
CA ASN A 113 -15.65 2.46 -32.95
C ASN A 113 -14.50 1.48 -33.24
N ASP A 114 -13.41 1.98 -33.82
CA ASP A 114 -12.21 1.22 -34.17
C ASP A 114 -11.05 1.43 -33.18
N ARG A 115 -11.32 2.16 -32.06
CA ARG A 115 -10.37 2.41 -30.99
C ARG A 115 -10.95 2.08 -29.63
N PHE A 116 -10.11 1.54 -28.76
CA PHE A 116 -10.44 1.25 -27.37
C PHE A 116 -9.99 2.33 -26.38
N CYS A 117 -8.91 3.06 -26.70
CA CYS A 117 -8.28 4.05 -25.84
C CYS A 117 -7.79 3.46 -24.50
N PRO A 118 -6.86 2.48 -24.46
CA PRO A 118 -6.53 1.71 -23.26
C PRO A 118 -6.06 2.56 -22.08
N THR A 119 -5.36 3.68 -22.34
CA THR A 119 -4.78 4.57 -21.32
C THR A 119 -5.73 5.66 -20.84
N ALA A 120 -6.88 5.84 -21.51
CA ALA A 120 -7.86 6.84 -21.10
C ALA A 120 -8.52 6.45 -19.76
N VAL A 121 -8.70 7.45 -18.88
CA VAL A 121 -9.40 7.23 -17.60
C VAL A 121 -10.89 7.03 -17.83
N VAL A 122 -11.46 6.02 -17.16
CA VAL A 122 -12.90 5.70 -17.24
C VAL A 122 -13.68 6.75 -16.45
N SER A 123 -14.70 7.36 -17.08
CA SER A 123 -15.68 8.17 -16.35
C SER A 123 -16.70 7.30 -15.62
N ARG A 124 -17.37 7.86 -14.60
CA ARG A 124 -18.43 7.14 -13.88
C ARG A 124 -19.58 6.72 -14.81
N GLY A 125 -19.91 7.56 -15.80
CA GLY A 125 -20.91 7.21 -16.84
C GLY A 125 -20.46 6.02 -17.71
N ALA A 126 -19.22 6.04 -18.18
CA ALA A 126 -18.65 4.91 -18.92
C ALA A 126 -18.60 3.62 -18.08
N MET A 127 -18.30 3.73 -16.77
CA MET A 127 -18.36 2.60 -15.84
C MET A 127 -19.78 2.03 -15.75
N ALA A 128 -20.81 2.86 -15.69
CA ALA A 128 -22.18 2.39 -15.69
C ALA A 128 -22.48 1.55 -16.95
N ALA A 129 -22.09 2.04 -18.12
CA ALA A 129 -22.27 1.29 -19.38
C ALA A 129 -21.51 -0.04 -19.39
N PHE A 130 -20.28 -0.08 -18.89
CA PHE A 130 -19.53 -1.31 -18.77
C PHE A 130 -20.26 -2.34 -17.90
N LEU A 131 -20.69 -1.95 -16.68
CA LEU A 131 -21.33 -2.86 -15.75
C LEU A 131 -22.73 -3.28 -16.25
N THR A 132 -23.53 -2.35 -16.77
CA THR A 132 -24.86 -2.67 -17.30
C THR A 132 -24.78 -3.73 -18.40
N ARG A 133 -23.83 -3.62 -19.33
CA ARG A 133 -23.63 -4.60 -20.40
C ARG A 133 -23.03 -5.89 -19.89
N SER A 134 -22.12 -5.83 -18.92
CA SER A 134 -21.46 -7.01 -18.34
C SER A 134 -22.48 -7.93 -17.60
N PHE A 135 -23.42 -7.32 -16.89
CA PHE A 135 -24.35 -8.06 -16.02
C PHE A 135 -25.79 -8.08 -16.56
N GLY A 136 -26.04 -7.44 -17.70
CA GLY A 136 -27.35 -7.44 -18.33
C GLY A 136 -28.42 -6.69 -17.53
N TYR A 137 -28.05 -5.65 -16.80
CA TYR A 137 -29.01 -4.87 -16.02
C TYR A 137 -29.98 -4.11 -16.91
N LEU A 138 -31.23 -4.00 -16.46
CA LEU A 138 -32.28 -3.26 -17.14
C LEU A 138 -32.75 -2.09 -16.28
N PRO A 139 -33.03 -0.93 -16.89
CA PRO A 139 -33.54 0.22 -16.17
C PRO A 139 -35.01 0.01 -15.76
N ASP A 140 -35.33 0.34 -14.51
CA ASP A 140 -36.71 0.48 -14.07
C ASP A 140 -37.21 1.90 -14.40
N PRO A 141 -38.21 2.05 -15.27
CA PRO A 141 -38.73 3.35 -15.66
C PRO A 141 -39.42 4.10 -14.50
N ASP A 142 -39.84 3.41 -13.46
CA ASP A 142 -40.56 3.99 -12.31
C ASP A 142 -39.57 4.51 -11.24
N LEU A 143 -38.32 4.16 -11.28
CA LEU A 143 -37.30 4.70 -10.38
C LEU A 143 -36.88 6.13 -10.78
N PRO A 144 -36.77 7.05 -9.80
CA PRO A 144 -36.31 8.40 -10.07
C PRO A 144 -34.88 8.40 -10.61
N GLN A 145 -34.67 9.23 -11.63
CA GLN A 145 -33.32 9.44 -12.17
C GLN A 145 -32.51 10.38 -11.30
N PHE A 146 -31.19 10.21 -11.33
CA PHE A 146 -30.31 11.24 -10.81
C PHE A 146 -30.45 12.53 -11.63
N VAL A 147 -30.49 13.67 -10.96
CA VAL A 147 -30.75 14.97 -11.60
C VAL A 147 -29.75 15.34 -12.70
N ASP A 148 -28.54 14.80 -12.63
CA ASP A 148 -27.45 15.05 -13.57
C ASP A 148 -27.24 13.92 -14.61
N SER A 149 -28.10 12.90 -14.61
CA SER A 149 -28.02 11.79 -15.57
C SER A 149 -29.00 11.94 -16.75
N THR A 150 -29.98 12.80 -16.66
CA THR A 150 -31.07 12.92 -17.63
C THR A 150 -30.60 13.35 -19.04
N THR A 151 -29.51 14.09 -19.12
CA THR A 151 -28.92 14.57 -20.39
C THR A 151 -27.63 13.77 -20.76
N SER A 152 -27.24 12.84 -19.92
CA SER A 152 -26.05 12.00 -20.18
C SER A 152 -26.37 10.94 -21.24
N VAL A 153 -25.40 10.68 -22.12
CA VAL A 153 -25.46 9.55 -23.08
C VAL A 153 -25.52 8.19 -22.37
N PHE A 154 -25.17 8.15 -21.08
CA PHE A 154 -25.22 6.98 -20.20
C PHE A 154 -26.48 6.94 -19.31
N GLY A 155 -27.50 7.77 -19.58
CA GLY A 155 -28.65 7.92 -18.71
C GLY A 155 -29.38 6.63 -18.37
N ASP A 156 -29.60 5.77 -19.39
CA ASP A 156 -30.28 4.47 -19.22
C ASP A 156 -29.36 3.47 -18.50
N ASP A 157 -28.05 3.44 -18.81
CA ASP A 157 -27.09 2.61 -18.10
C ASP A 157 -26.99 2.99 -16.60
N ILE A 158 -26.99 4.28 -16.30
CA ILE A 158 -26.98 4.81 -14.92
C ILE A 158 -28.24 4.38 -14.17
N ARG A 159 -29.43 4.49 -14.84
CA ARG A 159 -30.70 4.04 -14.26
C ARG A 159 -30.70 2.54 -14.01
N ALA A 160 -30.22 1.74 -14.95
CA ALA A 160 -30.11 0.29 -14.81
C ALA A 160 -29.21 -0.09 -13.63
N LEU A 161 -28.08 0.61 -13.47
CA LEU A 161 -27.15 0.41 -12.36
C LEU A 161 -27.76 0.79 -11.00
N ALA A 162 -28.60 1.82 -10.97
CA ALA A 162 -29.35 2.23 -9.78
C ALA A 162 -30.45 1.19 -9.43
N THR A 163 -31.16 0.71 -10.45
CA THR A 163 -32.17 -0.36 -10.31
C THR A 163 -31.54 -1.62 -9.71
N ALA A 164 -30.35 -1.99 -10.14
CA ALA A 164 -29.61 -3.14 -9.62
C ALA A 164 -28.99 -2.88 -8.21
N GLY A 165 -29.11 -1.68 -7.64
CA GLY A 165 -28.55 -1.35 -6.33
C GLY A 165 -27.02 -1.18 -6.30
N VAL A 166 -26.37 -1.21 -7.46
CA VAL A 166 -24.91 -1.11 -7.56
C VAL A 166 -24.42 0.28 -7.23
N THR A 167 -25.19 1.32 -7.56
CA THR A 167 -24.86 2.71 -7.23
C THR A 167 -25.85 3.34 -6.27
N LYS A 168 -25.33 4.22 -5.39
CA LYS A 168 -26.13 5.08 -4.49
C LYS A 168 -25.97 6.57 -4.81
N GLY A 169 -25.31 6.92 -5.93
CA GLY A 169 -25.00 8.31 -6.26
C GLY A 169 -23.57 8.72 -5.91
N CYS A 170 -23.33 10.05 -5.94
CA CYS A 170 -21.98 10.64 -5.75
C CYS A 170 -21.93 11.78 -4.73
N ASN A 171 -23.05 12.18 -4.12
CA ASN A 171 -23.17 13.33 -3.23
C ASN A 171 -23.95 13.01 -1.95
N PRO A 172 -23.41 12.14 -1.06
CA PRO A 172 -24.07 11.87 0.21
C PRO A 172 -24.16 13.14 1.08
N PRO A 173 -25.18 13.28 1.92
CA PRO A 173 -26.26 12.32 2.19
C PRO A 173 -27.43 12.40 1.20
N THR A 174 -27.51 13.39 0.32
CA THR A 174 -28.67 13.66 -0.58
C THR A 174 -28.81 12.55 -1.62
N ASN A 175 -27.69 12.10 -2.20
CA ASN A 175 -27.61 11.02 -3.19
C ASN A 175 -28.56 11.21 -4.40
N ASP A 176 -28.77 12.46 -4.83
CA ASP A 176 -29.57 12.80 -5.99
C ASP A 176 -28.76 12.99 -7.29
N ARG A 177 -27.43 12.85 -7.21
CA ARG A 177 -26.50 12.99 -8.34
C ARG A 177 -25.69 11.72 -8.55
N PHE A 178 -25.38 11.42 -9.82
CA PHE A 178 -24.48 10.32 -10.23
C PHE A 178 -23.08 10.80 -10.60
N CYS A 179 -22.93 12.04 -11.04
CA CYS A 179 -21.66 12.63 -11.50
C CYS A 179 -21.05 11.89 -12.71
N PRO A 180 -21.75 11.72 -13.84
CA PRO A 180 -21.35 10.84 -14.94
C PRO A 180 -19.97 11.18 -15.55
N GLU A 181 -19.60 12.46 -15.57
CA GLU A 181 -18.36 12.93 -16.20
C GLU A 181 -17.12 12.85 -15.26
N ARG A 182 -17.33 12.56 -13.97
CA ARG A 182 -16.20 12.45 -13.04
C ARG A 182 -15.35 11.21 -13.37
N PRO A 183 -13.99 11.33 -13.29
CA PRO A 183 -13.12 10.17 -13.33
C PRO A 183 -13.49 9.16 -12.24
N MET A 184 -13.43 7.87 -12.58
CA MET A 184 -13.63 6.77 -11.64
C MET A 184 -12.33 6.48 -10.90
N THR A 185 -12.35 6.52 -9.56
CA THR A 185 -11.22 6.07 -8.75
C THR A 185 -11.25 4.54 -8.55
N ARG A 186 -10.09 3.94 -8.24
CA ARG A 186 -10.00 2.48 -8.03
C ARG A 186 -10.86 2.00 -6.86
N GLN A 187 -10.91 2.74 -5.74
CA GLN A 187 -11.76 2.39 -4.60
C GLN A 187 -13.26 2.44 -4.94
N GLN A 188 -13.68 3.42 -5.75
CA GLN A 188 -15.08 3.50 -6.20
C GLN A 188 -15.42 2.36 -7.17
N MET A 189 -14.50 2.01 -8.07
CA MET A 189 -14.63 0.86 -8.95
C MET A 189 -14.75 -0.43 -8.14
N ALA A 190 -13.90 -0.64 -7.13
CA ALA A 190 -13.94 -1.82 -6.26
C ALA A 190 -15.33 -2.00 -5.65
N THR A 191 -15.91 -0.93 -5.09
CA THR A 191 -17.26 -0.99 -4.53
C THR A 191 -18.33 -1.31 -5.57
N MET A 192 -18.26 -0.74 -6.78
CA MET A 192 -19.24 -1.05 -7.82
C MET A 192 -19.08 -2.49 -8.32
N LEU A 193 -17.87 -2.99 -8.49
CA LEU A 193 -17.61 -4.39 -8.87
C LEU A 193 -18.05 -5.38 -7.79
N ALA A 194 -17.72 -5.13 -6.52
CA ALA A 194 -18.15 -5.98 -5.41
C ALA A 194 -19.68 -6.10 -5.38
N ARG A 195 -20.39 -4.98 -5.51
CA ARG A 195 -21.87 -4.99 -5.54
C ARG A 195 -22.43 -5.64 -6.79
N ALA A 196 -21.82 -5.44 -7.96
CA ALA A 196 -22.27 -6.06 -9.21
C ALA A 196 -22.07 -7.58 -9.20
N LEU A 197 -21.08 -8.08 -8.48
CA LEU A 197 -20.77 -9.49 -8.28
C LEU A 197 -21.46 -10.08 -7.05
N GLU A 198 -22.26 -9.26 -6.32
CA GLU A 198 -22.93 -9.66 -5.08
C GLU A 198 -21.97 -10.22 -4.03
N LEU A 199 -20.74 -9.68 -3.97
CA LEU A 199 -19.76 -10.07 -2.97
C LEU A 199 -20.09 -9.43 -1.62
N ASP A 200 -20.02 -10.23 -0.57
CA ASP A 200 -20.12 -9.71 0.79
C ASP A 200 -18.90 -8.88 1.12
N PRO A 201 -19.07 -7.65 1.67
CA PRO A 201 -17.96 -6.85 2.13
C PRO A 201 -17.16 -7.56 3.22
N ILE A 202 -15.85 -7.63 3.06
CA ILE A 202 -14.96 -8.21 4.06
C ILE A 202 -14.40 -7.06 4.89
N VAL A 203 -14.81 -6.98 6.15
CA VAL A 203 -14.31 -5.96 7.09
C VAL A 203 -13.05 -6.51 7.74
N PRO A 204 -11.88 -5.97 7.46
CA PRO A 204 -10.68 -6.40 8.16
C PRO A 204 -10.80 -6.04 9.65
N PRO A 205 -10.14 -6.81 10.55
CA PRO A 205 -10.03 -6.40 11.93
C PRO A 205 -9.37 -5.00 11.99
N PRO A 206 -9.75 -4.18 12.96
CA PRO A 206 -9.13 -2.86 13.09
C PRO A 206 -7.62 -3.04 13.14
N SER A 207 -6.90 -2.25 12.35
CA SER A 207 -5.45 -2.17 12.43
C SER A 207 -5.09 -1.88 13.89
N GLU A 208 -4.53 -2.87 14.59
CA GLU A 208 -3.92 -2.59 15.86
C GLU A 208 -2.79 -1.60 15.57
N THR A 209 -2.92 -0.39 16.10
CA THR A 209 -1.84 0.58 15.97
C THR A 209 -0.61 -0.05 16.61
N VAL A 210 0.47 -0.19 15.84
CA VAL A 210 1.73 -0.67 16.41
C VAL A 210 2.06 0.23 17.58
N ALA A 211 1.89 -0.32 18.78
CA ALA A 211 2.19 0.42 20.00
C ALA A 211 3.70 0.53 20.12
N LEU A 212 4.21 1.74 20.10
CA LEU A 212 5.63 2.01 20.25
C LEU A 212 5.84 2.75 21.58
N ASP A 213 6.58 2.12 22.49
CA ASP A 213 6.97 2.77 23.75
C ASP A 213 8.13 3.73 23.47
N ILE A 214 7.82 5.02 23.48
CA ILE A 214 8.76 6.07 23.10
C ILE A 214 9.09 6.93 24.32
N VAL A 215 10.37 7.04 24.64
CA VAL A 215 10.86 8.03 25.60
C VAL A 215 10.79 9.42 24.94
N PRO A 216 9.91 10.31 25.43
CA PRO A 216 9.75 11.62 24.84
C PRO A 216 11.01 12.48 25.04
N ARG A 217 11.14 13.56 24.27
CA ARG A 217 12.27 14.51 24.37
C ARG A 217 12.56 14.98 25.79
N SER A 218 11.53 15.18 26.60
CA SER A 218 11.67 15.53 28.02
C SER A 218 12.29 14.42 28.88
N GLY A 219 12.14 13.16 28.47
CA GLY A 219 12.68 11.99 29.18
C GLY A 219 14.20 11.83 29.06
N TRP A 220 14.83 12.54 28.11
CA TRP A 220 16.28 12.55 27.95
C TRP A 220 16.90 13.96 28.01
N ASP A 221 16.16 14.95 28.50
CA ASP A 221 16.57 16.35 28.66
C ASP A 221 17.05 16.99 27.33
N ALA A 222 16.33 16.73 26.23
CA ALA A 222 16.63 17.34 24.92
C ALA A 222 16.58 18.88 25.01
N ALA A 223 17.53 19.54 24.38
CA ALA A 223 17.47 21.00 24.20
C ALA A 223 16.26 21.38 23.32
N PRO A 224 15.69 22.60 23.47
CA PRO A 224 14.64 23.06 22.57
C PRO A 224 15.10 23.06 21.11
N ALA A 225 14.25 22.55 20.22
CA ALA A 225 14.46 22.64 18.79
C ALA A 225 14.34 24.10 18.29
N LEU A 226 14.92 24.40 17.15
CA LEU A 226 14.90 25.71 16.48
C LEU A 226 14.09 25.66 15.18
N PRO A 227 12.73 25.70 15.23
CA PRO A 227 11.87 25.51 14.05
C PRO A 227 12.17 26.44 12.88
N ASN A 228 12.65 27.65 13.17
CA ASN A 228 13.04 28.64 12.15
C ASN A 228 14.29 28.24 11.33
N ARG A 229 14.92 27.12 11.64
CA ARG A 229 16.04 26.51 10.90
C ARG A 229 15.68 25.18 10.27
N MET A 230 14.42 24.80 10.29
CA MET A 230 13.93 23.53 9.78
C MET A 230 12.89 23.77 8.68
N GLU A 231 12.78 22.83 7.75
CA GLU A 231 11.81 22.85 6.65
C GLU A 231 10.80 21.76 6.85
N GLU A 232 9.51 22.08 6.65
CA GLU A 232 8.43 21.08 6.71
C GLU A 232 8.46 20.18 5.48
N HIS A 233 8.10 18.91 5.67
CA HIS A 233 7.99 17.95 4.59
C HIS A 233 6.86 16.92 4.85
N ALA A 234 6.52 16.13 3.85
CA ALA A 234 5.75 14.90 3.99
C ALA A 234 6.69 13.70 3.88
N ILE A 235 6.41 12.64 4.65
CA ILE A 235 7.24 11.42 4.69
C ILE A 235 6.70 10.43 3.66
N ASP A 236 7.60 9.86 2.83
CA ASP A 236 7.33 8.87 1.79
C ASP A 236 8.43 7.79 1.65
N ILE A 237 9.52 7.90 2.43
CA ILE A 237 10.67 6.99 2.44
C ILE A 237 11.09 6.70 3.89
N LEU A 238 11.49 5.45 4.17
CA LEU A 238 12.01 5.02 5.47
C LEU A 238 13.51 4.78 5.38
N THR A 239 14.32 5.51 6.16
CA THR A 239 15.79 5.44 6.05
C THR A 239 16.47 5.17 7.38
N VAL A 240 17.30 4.15 7.38
CA VAL A 240 18.06 3.67 8.55
C VAL A 240 19.46 4.25 8.55
N HIS A 241 19.87 4.74 9.71
CA HIS A 241 21.20 5.24 9.98
C HIS A 241 21.85 4.52 11.18
N HIS A 242 23.16 4.60 11.29
CA HIS A 242 23.88 4.34 12.52
C HIS A 242 24.58 5.60 13.02
N ALA A 243 24.96 5.60 14.29
CA ALA A 243 25.72 6.73 14.87
C ALA A 243 27.13 6.86 14.27
N GLY A 244 27.77 5.73 13.97
CA GLY A 244 29.05 5.67 13.28
C GLY A 244 30.27 6.15 14.08
N ASP A 245 30.09 6.57 15.33
CA ASP A 245 31.17 7.00 16.22
C ASP A 245 31.55 5.92 17.25
N GLN A 246 32.75 5.95 17.73
CA GLN A 246 33.28 5.02 18.75
C GLN A 246 33.26 5.66 20.14
N SER A 247 32.12 6.21 20.55
CA SER A 247 31.98 6.77 21.90
C SER A 247 31.83 5.67 22.93
N ALA A 248 32.53 5.79 24.06
CA ALA A 248 32.33 4.92 25.22
C ALA A 248 31.06 5.26 26.04
N SER A 249 30.43 6.41 25.77
CA SER A 249 29.17 6.78 26.40
C SER A 249 27.99 6.31 25.57
N THR A 250 26.92 5.89 26.23
CA THR A 250 25.66 5.44 25.64
C THR A 250 24.49 6.21 26.21
N GLY A 251 23.34 6.15 25.54
CA GLY A 251 22.07 6.67 26.05
C GLY A 251 21.97 8.21 26.07
N PRO A 252 21.10 8.76 26.94
CA PRO A 252 20.69 10.16 26.93
C PRO A 252 21.82 11.20 26.95
N ALA A 253 22.91 10.94 27.65
CA ALA A 253 24.05 11.88 27.69
C ALA A 253 24.72 11.99 26.31
N ARG A 254 24.81 10.90 25.57
CA ARG A 254 25.34 10.85 24.22
C ARG A 254 24.40 11.57 23.23
N TYR A 255 23.10 11.37 23.35
CA TYR A 255 22.11 12.01 22.46
C TYR A 255 22.11 13.53 22.62
N ARG A 256 22.26 14.05 23.85
CA ARG A 256 22.46 15.48 24.10
C ARG A 256 23.74 16.00 23.46
N SER A 257 24.81 15.20 23.46
CA SER A 257 26.07 15.57 22.78
C SER A 257 25.89 15.64 21.26
N TRP A 258 25.18 14.68 20.67
CA TRP A 258 24.84 14.72 19.24
C TRP A 258 23.97 15.94 18.90
N GLN A 259 22.96 16.22 19.71
CA GLN A 259 22.11 17.40 19.51
C GLN A 259 22.91 18.68 19.59
N ALA A 260 23.79 18.84 20.58
CA ALA A 260 24.65 20.01 20.74
C ALA A 260 25.58 20.17 19.52
N PHE A 261 26.15 19.06 19.03
CA PHE A 261 26.98 19.08 17.84
C PHE A 261 26.18 19.51 16.59
N HIS A 262 24.99 18.96 16.36
CA HIS A 262 24.12 19.30 15.23
C HIS A 262 23.67 20.77 15.28
N LEU A 263 23.28 21.27 16.45
CA LEU A 263 22.95 22.69 16.65
C LEU A 263 24.15 23.60 16.36
N SER A 264 25.38 23.16 16.71
CA SER A 264 26.62 23.94 16.41
C SER A 264 26.92 23.99 14.92
N ARG A 265 26.44 23.05 14.13
CA ARG A 265 26.52 23.06 12.66
C ARG A 265 25.52 24.03 12.00
N GLY A 266 24.62 24.60 12.79
CA GLY A 266 23.56 25.49 12.30
C GLY A 266 22.26 24.77 12.00
N TRP A 267 22.17 23.44 12.23
CA TRP A 267 20.94 22.67 12.08
C TRP A 267 19.91 23.05 13.14
N GLY A 268 18.64 22.79 12.89
CA GLY A 268 17.58 23.18 13.80
C GLY A 268 17.38 22.24 14.98
N ASP A 269 17.86 20.99 14.89
CA ASP A 269 17.79 19.95 15.90
C ASP A 269 18.73 18.79 15.56
N LEU A 270 18.58 17.63 16.23
CA LEU A 270 19.14 16.35 15.76
C LEU A 270 18.78 16.12 14.28
N ALA A 271 19.65 15.41 13.57
CA ALA A 271 19.40 15.07 12.16
C ALA A 271 18.27 14.07 11.98
N TYR A 272 17.99 13.26 12.98
CA TYR A 272 17.13 12.09 12.95
C TYR A 272 15.84 12.31 13.70
N HIS A 273 14.77 11.60 13.31
CA HIS A 273 13.46 11.68 13.96
C HIS A 273 13.38 10.81 15.21
N TYR A 274 14.02 9.62 15.18
CA TYR A 274 14.08 8.69 16.31
C TYR A 274 15.48 8.14 16.50
N ILE A 275 15.79 7.79 17.75
CA ILE A 275 17.03 7.12 18.15
C ILE A 275 16.65 5.78 18.79
N ILE A 276 17.37 4.71 18.44
CA ILE A 276 17.29 3.41 19.08
C ILE A 276 18.56 3.21 19.88
N GLY A 277 18.41 3.12 21.19
CA GLY A 277 19.52 2.89 22.14
C GLY A 277 20.08 1.47 22.05
N VAL A 278 21.23 1.22 22.67
CA VAL A 278 21.88 -0.09 22.69
C VAL A 278 21.00 -1.19 23.29
N ASP A 279 20.14 -0.82 24.22
CA ASP A 279 19.17 -1.69 24.92
C ASP A 279 17.80 -1.78 24.19
N GLY A 280 17.71 -1.29 22.96
CA GLY A 280 16.47 -1.23 22.20
C GLY A 280 15.53 -0.08 22.59
N THR A 281 15.80 0.70 23.63
CA THR A 281 14.93 1.82 24.00
C THR A 281 14.81 2.84 22.88
N VAL A 282 13.58 3.22 22.54
CA VAL A 282 13.27 4.18 21.48
C VAL A 282 13.11 5.59 22.05
N TYR A 283 13.79 6.56 21.49
CA TYR A 283 13.77 7.96 21.92
C TYR A 283 13.27 8.87 20.80
N GLU A 284 12.32 9.75 21.15
CA GLU A 284 11.90 10.84 20.27
C GLU A 284 13.04 11.84 20.11
N ALA A 285 13.36 12.22 18.88
CA ALA A 285 14.40 13.20 18.58
C ALA A 285 13.83 14.42 17.84
N ARG A 286 13.98 14.55 16.53
CA ARG A 286 13.38 15.64 15.76
C ARG A 286 11.90 15.38 15.53
N ASP A 287 11.07 16.41 15.58
CA ASP A 287 9.66 16.34 15.18
C ASP A 287 9.56 15.95 13.68
N THR A 288 8.76 14.93 13.42
CA THR A 288 8.58 14.33 12.07
C THR A 288 7.97 15.25 11.03
N ARG A 289 7.39 16.39 11.43
CA ARG A 289 6.95 17.45 10.51
C ARG A 289 8.10 18.10 9.75
N TYR A 290 9.31 18.04 10.30
CA TYR A 290 10.46 18.71 9.72
C TYR A 290 11.44 17.69 9.16
N ARG A 291 11.86 17.91 7.91
CA ARG A 291 12.90 17.07 7.32
C ARG A 291 14.15 17.01 8.17
N GLY A 292 14.84 15.89 8.12
CA GLY A 292 16.13 15.74 8.77
C GLY A 292 17.23 16.59 8.13
N ASP A 293 18.40 16.55 8.72
CA ASP A 293 19.63 17.14 8.16
C ASP A 293 20.63 16.03 7.82
N THR A 294 21.55 16.31 6.90
CA THR A 294 22.59 15.38 6.50
C THR A 294 23.93 16.11 6.29
N GLY A 295 25.02 15.40 6.58
CA GLY A 295 26.37 15.84 6.21
C GLY A 295 26.83 15.33 4.83
N THR A 296 26.00 14.59 4.13
CA THR A 296 26.25 14.00 2.81
C THR A 296 25.52 14.79 1.71
N ASN A 297 25.55 14.28 0.50
CA ASN A 297 25.04 14.97 -0.70
C ASN A 297 23.67 14.49 -1.18
N TYR A 298 22.88 13.79 -0.35
CA TYR A 298 21.49 13.48 -0.70
C TYR A 298 20.52 14.50 -0.08
N ASP A 299 19.33 14.62 -0.65
CA ASP A 299 18.25 15.44 -0.10
C ASP A 299 17.41 14.59 0.87
N PRO A 300 17.33 14.92 2.18
CA PRO A 300 16.53 14.18 3.14
C PRO A 300 15.03 14.52 3.12
N THR A 301 14.56 15.31 2.15
CA THR A 301 13.14 15.57 1.95
C THR A 301 12.38 14.27 1.65
N GLY A 302 11.28 14.03 2.34
CA GLY A 302 10.51 12.79 2.22
C GLY A 302 10.99 11.65 3.12
N HIS A 303 12.18 11.75 3.73
CA HIS A 303 12.75 10.65 4.50
C HIS A 303 12.32 10.69 5.98
N PHE A 304 11.74 9.59 6.48
CA PHE A 304 11.71 9.28 7.91
C PHE A 304 13.09 8.73 8.30
N LEU A 305 13.77 9.37 9.22
CA LEU A 305 15.14 9.03 9.59
C LEU A 305 15.18 8.42 11.00
N VAL A 306 15.59 7.16 11.09
CA VAL A 306 15.87 6.49 12.36
C VAL A 306 17.36 6.22 12.47
N VAL A 307 17.98 6.54 13.62
CA VAL A 307 19.38 6.23 13.90
C VAL A 307 19.48 5.16 14.98
N VAL A 308 20.26 4.12 14.72
CA VAL A 308 20.61 3.09 15.70
C VAL A 308 21.93 3.44 16.33
N GLU A 309 21.98 3.46 17.67
CA GLU A 309 23.18 3.78 18.43
C GLU A 309 24.22 2.68 18.31
N GLY A 310 25.38 3.01 17.77
CA GLY A 310 26.52 2.08 17.56
C GLY A 310 27.35 2.44 16.35
N ASN A 311 28.48 1.77 16.19
CA ASN A 311 29.29 1.83 14.97
C ASN A 311 29.29 0.47 14.27
N PHE A 312 28.31 0.22 13.43
CA PHE A 312 28.13 -1.07 12.76
C PHE A 312 29.05 -1.31 11.56
N GLU A 313 30.09 -0.49 11.40
CA GLU A 313 31.28 -0.88 10.64
C GLU A 313 32.20 -1.81 11.44
N VAL A 314 32.04 -1.85 12.78
CA VAL A 314 32.92 -2.59 13.70
C VAL A 314 32.11 -3.52 14.60
N ASP A 315 31.02 -3.00 15.17
CA ASP A 315 30.18 -3.70 16.13
C ASP A 315 28.99 -4.37 15.42
N GLU A 316 28.41 -5.42 16.03
CA GLU A 316 27.14 -5.99 15.61
C GLU A 316 25.98 -5.26 16.31
N PRO A 317 24.84 -5.03 15.63
CA PRO A 317 23.63 -4.57 16.32
C PRO A 317 23.13 -5.65 17.29
N THR A 318 22.55 -5.23 18.42
CA THR A 318 21.94 -6.17 19.35
C THR A 318 20.58 -6.65 18.83
N ASP A 319 20.09 -7.78 19.34
CA ASP A 319 18.78 -8.32 18.97
C ASP A 319 17.67 -7.33 19.36
N GLU A 320 17.80 -6.66 20.52
CA GLU A 320 16.87 -5.65 20.99
C GLU A 320 16.86 -4.41 20.06
N GLN A 321 18.00 -4.03 19.50
CA GLN A 321 18.08 -2.95 18.51
C GLN A 321 17.39 -3.32 17.21
N LEU A 322 17.55 -4.54 16.72
CA LEU A 322 16.93 -5.04 15.48
C LEU A 322 15.41 -5.15 15.65
N GLU A 323 14.94 -5.68 16.80
CA GLU A 323 13.53 -5.76 17.12
C GLU A 323 12.89 -4.37 17.18
N SER A 324 13.50 -3.43 17.93
CA SER A 324 12.99 -2.06 18.02
C SER A 324 13.05 -1.31 16.70
N LEU A 325 14.05 -1.57 15.86
CA LEU A 325 14.13 -1.00 14.51
C LEU A 325 12.95 -1.43 13.65
N ALA A 326 12.63 -2.72 13.66
CA ALA A 326 11.47 -3.23 12.92
C ALA A 326 10.15 -2.65 13.48
N GLN A 327 10.01 -2.50 14.80
CA GLN A 327 8.83 -1.89 15.43
C GLN A 327 8.69 -0.40 15.09
N VAL A 328 9.77 0.39 15.15
CA VAL A 328 9.77 1.83 14.80
C VAL A 328 9.39 2.03 13.33
N LEU A 329 9.93 1.21 12.43
CA LEU A 329 9.63 1.31 11.01
C LEU A 329 8.20 0.84 10.68
N ALA A 330 7.68 -0.18 11.39
CA ALA A 330 6.28 -0.59 11.27
C ALA A 330 5.33 0.52 11.75
N TRP A 331 5.63 1.13 12.89
CA TRP A 331 4.90 2.29 13.39
C TRP A 331 4.95 3.46 12.39
N ALA A 332 6.11 3.76 11.83
CA ALA A 332 6.26 4.84 10.85
C ALA A 332 5.51 4.52 9.54
N SER A 333 5.57 3.29 9.04
CA SER A 333 4.80 2.83 7.88
C SER A 333 3.31 3.08 8.08
N GLN A 334 2.77 2.68 9.22
CA GLN A 334 1.36 2.85 9.55
C GLN A 334 0.99 4.32 9.79
N ARG A 335 1.86 5.07 10.49
CA ARG A 335 1.60 6.46 10.89
C ARG A 335 1.60 7.42 9.71
N PHE A 336 2.45 7.18 8.70
CA PHE A 336 2.67 8.07 7.55
C PHE A 336 2.18 7.48 6.24
N ASP A 337 1.53 6.33 6.26
CA ASP A 337 1.07 5.60 5.07
C ASP A 337 2.20 5.34 4.05
N VAL A 338 3.35 4.87 4.55
CA VAL A 338 4.55 4.59 3.77
C VAL A 338 4.76 3.09 3.65
N SER A 339 4.91 2.57 2.43
CA SER A 339 5.17 1.15 2.20
C SER A 339 6.48 0.69 2.86
N PRO A 340 6.51 -0.47 3.54
CA PRO A 340 7.75 -1.07 4.02
C PRO A 340 8.81 -1.28 2.93
N SER A 341 8.40 -1.38 1.67
CA SER A 341 9.33 -1.53 0.54
C SER A 341 10.21 -0.30 0.27
N THR A 342 9.92 0.84 0.91
CA THR A 342 10.75 2.04 0.83
C THR A 342 11.91 2.03 1.82
N ILE A 343 12.01 0.99 2.66
CA ILE A 343 13.08 0.87 3.64
C ILE A 343 14.43 0.75 2.93
N GLY A 344 15.35 1.66 3.28
CA GLY A 344 16.72 1.65 2.80
C GLY A 344 17.70 2.15 3.87
N GLY A 345 18.97 1.86 3.67
CA GLY A 345 20.05 2.44 4.46
C GLY A 345 20.49 3.79 3.88
N HIS A 346 21.14 4.63 4.66
CA HIS A 346 21.69 5.90 4.17
C HIS A 346 22.59 5.74 2.94
N ARG A 347 23.35 4.62 2.83
CA ARG A 347 24.21 4.35 1.66
C ARG A 347 23.48 4.08 0.36
N ASP A 348 22.18 3.78 0.44
CA ASP A 348 21.36 3.57 -0.75
C ASP A 348 20.96 4.90 -1.41
N HIS A 349 21.14 6.02 -0.68
CA HIS A 349 20.83 7.37 -1.12
C HIS A 349 22.07 8.25 -1.27
N ALA A 350 23.21 7.91 -0.65
CA ALA A 350 24.42 8.70 -0.63
C ALA A 350 25.69 7.83 -0.63
N SER A 351 26.81 8.43 -1.04
CA SER A 351 28.13 7.78 -0.90
C SER A 351 28.61 7.87 0.56
N THR A 352 28.30 6.87 1.36
CA THR A 352 28.62 6.78 2.80
C THR A 352 28.74 5.33 3.25
N ALA A 353 29.42 5.09 4.38
CA ALA A 353 29.46 3.78 5.03
C ALA A 353 28.18 3.50 5.88
N CYS A 354 27.43 4.55 6.25
CA CYS A 354 26.20 4.43 7.03
C CYS A 354 25.12 3.61 6.28
N PRO A 355 24.42 2.67 6.92
CA PRO A 355 24.33 2.40 8.35
C PRO A 355 25.34 1.37 8.90
N GLY A 356 26.42 1.10 8.22
CA GLY A 356 27.47 0.17 8.65
C GLY A 356 27.42 -1.18 7.94
N GLY A 357 28.60 -1.82 7.83
CA GLY A 357 28.76 -3.11 7.14
C GLY A 357 28.02 -4.27 7.79
N ASN A 358 27.76 -4.20 9.09
CA ASN A 358 27.09 -5.25 9.86
C ASN A 358 25.56 -5.03 9.97
N LEU A 359 25.06 -3.81 9.82
CA LEU A 359 23.61 -3.55 9.82
C LEU A 359 23.01 -3.56 8.40
N HIS A 360 23.72 -3.06 7.40
CA HIS A 360 23.19 -2.94 6.04
C HIS A 360 22.77 -4.29 5.40
N PRO A 361 23.43 -5.44 5.62
CA PRO A 361 22.97 -6.72 5.09
C PRO A 361 21.54 -7.10 5.50
N TYR A 362 21.13 -6.78 6.72
CA TYR A 362 19.78 -7.01 7.22
C TYR A 362 18.72 -6.17 6.46
N ILE A 363 19.12 -4.99 5.99
CA ILE A 363 18.27 -4.13 5.14
C ILE A 363 18.24 -4.66 3.70
N ALA A 364 19.43 -4.92 3.13
CA ALA A 364 19.60 -5.28 1.73
C ALA A 364 19.05 -6.68 1.37
N SER A 365 19.02 -7.62 2.34
CA SER A 365 18.40 -8.94 2.15
C SER A 365 16.87 -8.89 2.08
N GLY A 366 16.25 -7.82 2.59
CA GLY A 366 14.80 -7.71 2.79
C GLY A 366 14.32 -8.33 4.11
N ASP A 367 15.21 -8.81 4.97
CA ASP A 367 14.82 -9.38 6.26
C ASP A 367 14.19 -8.32 7.16
N LEU A 368 14.75 -7.10 7.21
CA LEU A 368 14.14 -5.98 7.95
C LEU A 368 12.75 -5.63 7.40
N GLU A 369 12.57 -5.58 6.09
CA GLU A 369 11.25 -5.36 5.49
C GLU A 369 10.26 -6.45 5.90
N ASN A 370 10.69 -7.72 5.90
CA ASN A 370 9.85 -8.84 6.31
C ASN A 370 9.47 -8.80 7.79
N ASP A 371 10.36 -8.35 8.67
CA ASP A 371 10.06 -8.19 10.09
C ASP A 371 9.13 -6.99 10.33
N VAL A 372 9.29 -5.90 9.59
CA VAL A 372 8.34 -4.78 9.57
C VAL A 372 6.96 -5.23 9.10
N ARG A 373 6.88 -6.02 8.03
CA ARG A 373 5.61 -6.59 7.54
C ARG A 373 4.97 -7.50 8.58
N THR A 374 5.77 -8.31 9.28
CA THR A 374 5.28 -9.16 10.37
C THR A 374 4.68 -8.32 11.51
N ASN A 375 5.32 -7.23 11.91
CA ASN A 375 4.81 -6.31 12.93
C ASN A 375 3.52 -5.57 12.49
N LEU A 376 3.31 -5.44 11.18
CA LEU A 376 2.09 -4.88 10.58
C LEU A 376 0.99 -5.94 10.36
N GLY A 377 1.25 -7.22 10.69
CA GLY A 377 0.33 -8.32 10.39
C GLY A 377 0.26 -8.68 8.89
N MET A 378 1.22 -8.23 8.10
CA MET A 378 1.27 -8.44 6.64
C MET A 378 2.03 -9.72 6.27
N SER A 379 1.72 -10.31 5.10
CA SER A 379 2.50 -11.42 4.56
C SER A 379 3.93 -10.98 4.19
N ARG A 380 4.89 -11.89 4.35
CA ARG A 380 6.28 -11.66 3.93
C ARG A 380 6.34 -11.41 2.42
N SER A 381 7.21 -10.49 1.98
CA SER A 381 7.49 -10.32 0.57
C SER A 381 8.15 -11.60 0.04
N GLY A 382 7.52 -12.27 -0.94
CA GLY A 382 8.06 -13.50 -1.52
C GLY A 382 9.32 -13.20 -2.33
N ALA A 383 10.43 -13.89 -2.03
CA ALA A 383 11.53 -14.00 -2.99
C ALA A 383 11.01 -14.70 -4.26
N PRO A 384 11.39 -14.27 -5.48
CA PRO A 384 11.01 -14.98 -6.69
C PRO A 384 11.75 -16.33 -6.76
N GLY A 385 11.01 -17.40 -6.53
CA GLY A 385 11.39 -18.76 -6.86
C GLY A 385 11.77 -19.67 -5.71
N ASP A 386 10.77 -20.32 -5.11
CA ASP A 386 10.89 -21.73 -4.72
C ASP A 386 9.47 -22.32 -4.67
N HIS A 387 9.08 -22.94 -5.78
CA HIS A 387 8.01 -23.91 -5.80
C HIS A 387 8.60 -25.29 -5.52
N ALA A 388 8.04 -25.96 -4.52
CA ALA A 388 8.18 -27.37 -4.14
C ALA A 388 9.43 -27.72 -3.30
N HIS A 389 9.18 -27.93 -2.00
CA HIS A 389 9.33 -29.24 -1.39
C HIS A 389 8.82 -29.25 0.07
N ASP A 390 7.76 -30.04 0.24
CA ASP A 390 7.54 -31.03 1.28
C ASP A 390 7.86 -30.72 2.75
N GLY A 391 6.81 -30.95 3.56
CA GLY A 391 6.81 -30.76 4.99
C GLY A 391 7.98 -31.41 5.73
N LEU A 392 8.48 -30.65 6.69
CA LEU A 392 9.10 -31.20 7.91
C LEU A 392 9.02 -30.14 9.02
N GLN A 393 8.47 -30.60 10.12
CA GLN A 393 8.42 -29.95 11.42
C GLN A 393 9.72 -29.26 11.79
N HIS A 394 9.66 -28.02 12.23
CA HIS A 394 10.75 -27.43 13.02
C HIS A 394 10.30 -27.29 14.47
N ASP A 395 10.76 -28.25 15.25
CA ASP A 395 10.81 -28.17 16.70
C ASP A 395 11.71 -27.02 17.16
N ALA A 396 11.24 -26.32 18.18
CA ALA A 396 11.96 -25.28 18.89
C ALA A 396 13.33 -25.77 19.38
N HIS A 397 14.40 -25.15 18.94
CA HIS A 397 15.72 -25.26 19.58
C HIS A 397 15.95 -24.06 20.51
N VAL A 398 15.51 -24.22 21.75
CA VAL A 398 16.13 -23.54 22.87
C VAL A 398 17.40 -24.32 23.24
N ALA A 399 18.55 -23.83 22.87
CA ALA A 399 19.83 -24.40 23.25
C ALA A 399 20.32 -23.77 24.56
N HIS A 400 19.97 -24.39 25.68
CA HIS A 400 20.72 -24.18 26.93
C HIS A 400 22.16 -24.67 26.77
N ARG A 401 23.10 -23.75 26.76
CA ARG A 401 24.52 -24.10 27.03
C ARG A 401 24.72 -24.28 28.52
N ALA A 402 24.83 -25.52 28.96
CA ALA A 402 25.34 -25.87 30.27
C ALA A 402 26.87 -25.74 30.28
N PHE A 403 27.37 -24.96 31.22
CA PHE A 403 28.80 -24.97 31.61
C PHE A 403 29.11 -26.31 32.30
N VAL A 404 30.13 -27.01 31.83
CA VAL A 404 30.84 -28.04 32.60
C VAL A 404 32.23 -27.51 32.90
N VAL A 405 32.48 -27.42 34.21
CA VAL A 405 33.84 -27.19 34.79
C VAL A 405 34.54 -28.52 34.88
N GLU A 406 35.71 -28.61 34.30
CA GLU A 406 36.89 -29.26 34.84
C GLU A 406 38.15 -28.65 34.22
#